data_aa775d255cab3bfc962c1b5d7559d280
#
_entry.id   aa775d255cab3bfc962c1b5d7559d280
#
_cell.length_a   1.000
_cell.length_b   1.000
_cell.length_c   1.000
_cell.angle_alpha   90.00
_cell.angle_beta   90.00
_cell.angle_gamma   90.00
#
_symmetry.space_group_name_H-M   'P 1'
#
loop_
_entity.id
_entity.type
_entity.pdbx_description
1 polymer ?
#
loop_
_entity_poly.entity_id
_entity_poly.type
_entity_poly.pdbx_seq_one_letter_code
_entity_poly.pdbx_strand_id
1 'polypeptide(L)'
;TGLFWTPYSTTAMSAAEKFAAPSLQHLFGTDNFGRDIFSRVMKGCSTTLAISFLVVLFSGTMGILLGAVTGYFGGLLDEIVMRITDAVNGFPSILLTLVIISLLGTGKQNVILALGIVFIPSYVRIVRGEFMRLRDADYIRRARLMGVGRIRILFVHILPNIFSVFWASVMIGFNNAILAESSMSYLGIGVNPPDASLGNMLSDAQGYLQSAPWCVLA
;
A
#
# COMPACT_ATOMS: atom_id res chain seq x y z
N THR A 1 -13.15 -6.82 -10.90
CA THR A 1 -14.03 -8.00 -11.10
C THR A 1 -13.87 -8.99 -9.97
N GLY A 2 -12.68 -9.43 -9.59
CA GLY A 2 -12.42 -10.45 -8.55
C GLY A 2 -12.93 -10.15 -7.13
N LEU A 3 -13.41 -8.92 -6.84
CA LEU A 3 -14.10 -8.60 -5.60
C LEU A 3 -15.54 -9.11 -5.58
N PHE A 4 -16.21 -9.09 -6.72
CA PHE A 4 -17.65 -9.33 -6.82
C PHE A 4 -17.99 -10.65 -7.52
N TRP A 5 -17.11 -11.18 -8.36
CA TRP A 5 -17.37 -12.37 -9.14
C TRP A 5 -16.07 -13.09 -9.50
N THR A 6 -16.09 -14.42 -9.37
CA THR A 6 -15.07 -15.35 -9.85
C THR A 6 -15.77 -16.55 -10.50
N PRO A 7 -15.21 -17.15 -11.57
CA PRO A 7 -15.82 -18.31 -12.25
C PRO A 7 -16.08 -19.48 -11.29
N TYR A 8 -15.13 -19.75 -10.39
CA TYR A 8 -15.20 -20.80 -9.38
C TYR A 8 -14.99 -20.24 -7.97
N SER A 9 -15.40 -20.99 -6.96
CA SER A 9 -15.08 -20.68 -5.56
C SER A 9 -13.56 -20.71 -5.35
N THR A 10 -13.01 -19.65 -4.78
CA THR A 10 -11.57 -19.54 -4.51
C THR A 10 -11.08 -20.41 -3.35
N THR A 11 -12.02 -21.02 -2.60
CA THR A 11 -11.74 -21.82 -1.39
C THR A 11 -12.17 -23.28 -1.54
N ALA A 12 -13.02 -23.61 -2.55
CA ALA A 12 -13.45 -24.99 -2.77
C ALA A 12 -12.26 -25.84 -3.20
N MET A 13 -12.05 -26.94 -2.49
CA MET A 13 -10.95 -27.89 -2.73
C MET A 13 -11.51 -29.15 -3.40
N SER A 14 -10.79 -29.68 -4.41
CA SER A 14 -11.13 -30.93 -5.10
C SER A 14 -9.90 -31.84 -5.15
N ALA A 15 -9.95 -32.94 -4.39
CA ALA A 15 -8.84 -33.89 -4.38
C ALA A 15 -8.65 -34.58 -5.74
N ALA A 16 -9.70 -34.68 -6.56
CA ALA A 16 -9.68 -35.30 -7.88
C ALA A 16 -9.03 -34.41 -8.94
N GLU A 17 -8.98 -33.09 -8.70
CA GLU A 17 -8.51 -32.09 -9.69
C GLU A 17 -7.20 -31.43 -9.25
N LYS A 18 -6.41 -32.07 -8.38
CA LYS A 18 -5.12 -31.56 -7.97
C LYS A 18 -4.17 -31.51 -9.16
N PHE A 19 -3.50 -30.35 -9.32
CA PHE A 19 -2.56 -30.09 -10.40
C PHE A 19 -3.10 -30.39 -11.81
N ALA A 20 -4.40 -30.21 -12.03
CA ALA A 20 -4.96 -30.30 -13.38
C ALA A 20 -4.34 -29.21 -14.26
N ALA A 21 -3.88 -29.63 -15.45
CA ALA A 21 -3.29 -28.70 -16.42
C ALA A 21 -4.33 -27.68 -16.94
N PRO A 22 -3.89 -26.55 -17.47
CA PRO A 22 -4.76 -25.58 -18.10
C PRO A 22 -5.71 -26.21 -19.14
N SER A 23 -6.99 -25.90 -19.03
CA SER A 23 -8.07 -26.46 -19.88
C SER A 23 -9.20 -25.45 -20.05
N LEU A 24 -10.20 -25.79 -20.89
CA LEU A 24 -11.39 -24.92 -21.04
C LEU A 24 -12.24 -24.84 -19.76
N GLN A 25 -12.12 -25.81 -18.86
CA GLN A 25 -12.78 -25.77 -17.56
C GLN A 25 -11.96 -24.93 -16.55
N HIS A 26 -10.66 -25.12 -16.51
CA HIS A 26 -9.73 -24.37 -15.65
C HIS A 26 -8.69 -23.67 -16.49
N LEU A 27 -8.93 -22.40 -16.85
CA LEU A 27 -8.12 -21.64 -17.80
C LEU A 27 -6.62 -21.64 -17.44
N PHE A 28 -6.29 -21.52 -16.17
CA PHE A 28 -4.92 -21.55 -15.65
C PHE A 28 -4.59 -22.85 -14.91
N GLY A 29 -5.46 -23.86 -15.02
CA GLY A 29 -5.33 -25.10 -14.27
C GLY A 29 -5.70 -24.97 -12.79
N THR A 30 -5.31 -25.96 -12.01
CA THR A 30 -5.60 -26.01 -10.57
C THR A 30 -4.33 -26.15 -9.73
N ASP A 31 -4.43 -25.75 -8.46
CA ASP A 31 -3.31 -25.81 -7.52
C ASP A 31 -3.19 -27.16 -6.79
N ASN A 32 -2.29 -27.24 -5.80
CA ASN A 32 -2.04 -28.41 -4.97
C ASN A 32 -3.25 -28.88 -4.12
N PHE A 33 -4.29 -28.06 -4.01
CA PHE A 33 -5.56 -28.38 -3.33
C PHE A 33 -6.71 -28.60 -4.34
N GLY A 34 -6.44 -28.53 -5.65
CA GLY A 34 -7.47 -28.61 -6.69
C GLY A 34 -8.33 -27.36 -6.80
N ARG A 35 -7.84 -26.19 -6.34
CA ARG A 35 -8.55 -24.92 -6.43
C ARG A 35 -8.22 -24.25 -7.79
N ASP A 36 -9.20 -23.59 -8.39
CA ASP A 36 -9.04 -22.93 -9.69
C ASP A 36 -8.09 -21.73 -9.57
N ILE A 37 -6.96 -21.79 -10.29
CA ILE A 37 -5.91 -20.76 -10.23
C ILE A 37 -6.41 -19.43 -10.79
N PHE A 38 -7.15 -19.41 -11.91
CA PHE A 38 -7.66 -18.19 -12.51
C PHE A 38 -8.55 -17.40 -11.54
N SER A 39 -9.50 -18.07 -10.89
CA SER A 39 -10.36 -17.46 -9.87
C SER A 39 -9.55 -16.92 -8.67
N ARG A 40 -8.53 -17.65 -8.25
CA ARG A 40 -7.64 -17.22 -7.17
C ARG A 40 -6.77 -16.02 -7.55
N VAL A 41 -6.25 -15.96 -8.79
CA VAL A 41 -5.52 -14.79 -9.30
C VAL A 41 -6.42 -13.55 -9.32
N MET A 42 -7.65 -13.68 -9.85
CA MET A 42 -8.63 -12.58 -9.84
C MET A 42 -8.88 -12.06 -8.41
N LYS A 43 -9.07 -12.97 -7.46
CA LYS A 43 -9.30 -12.63 -6.04
C LYS A 43 -8.04 -12.05 -5.41
N GLY A 44 -6.87 -12.65 -5.66
CA GLY A 44 -5.58 -12.21 -5.17
C GLY A 44 -5.24 -10.79 -5.65
N CYS A 45 -5.39 -10.50 -6.93
CA CYS A 45 -5.25 -9.15 -7.48
C CYS A 45 -6.14 -8.14 -6.74
N SER A 46 -7.42 -8.50 -6.55
CA SER A 46 -8.36 -7.60 -5.87
C SER A 46 -7.97 -7.37 -4.40
N THR A 47 -7.50 -8.40 -3.71
CA THR A 47 -7.03 -8.29 -2.31
C THR A 47 -5.79 -7.42 -2.20
N THR A 48 -4.76 -7.69 -3.01
CA THR A 48 -3.51 -6.92 -3.05
C THR A 48 -3.77 -5.45 -3.39
N LEU A 49 -4.59 -5.17 -4.42
CA LEU A 49 -4.94 -3.80 -4.81
C LEU A 49 -5.73 -3.08 -3.71
N ALA A 50 -6.68 -3.75 -3.06
CA ALA A 50 -7.46 -3.16 -1.98
C ALA A 50 -6.59 -2.81 -0.75
N ILE A 51 -5.70 -3.72 -0.35
CA ILE A 51 -4.76 -3.48 0.75
C ILE A 51 -3.85 -2.31 0.40
N SER A 52 -3.22 -2.31 -0.78
CA SER A 52 -2.33 -1.25 -1.22
C SER A 52 -3.03 0.11 -1.31
N PHE A 53 -4.29 0.14 -1.77
CA PHE A 53 -5.10 1.35 -1.78
C PHE A 53 -5.33 1.90 -0.35
N LEU A 54 -5.69 1.04 0.59
CA LEU A 54 -5.90 1.44 1.99
C LEU A 54 -4.61 1.89 2.67
N VAL A 55 -3.47 1.26 2.39
CA VAL A 55 -2.14 1.67 2.84
C VAL A 55 -1.84 3.10 2.38
N VAL A 56 -2.01 3.36 1.08
CA VAL A 56 -1.71 4.68 0.50
C VAL A 56 -2.71 5.74 0.96
N LEU A 57 -3.99 5.39 1.08
CA LEU A 57 -5.01 6.29 1.61
C LEU A 57 -4.68 6.72 3.05
N PHE A 58 -4.32 5.77 3.90
CA PHE A 58 -3.96 6.03 5.29
C PHE A 58 -2.66 6.86 5.38
N SER A 59 -1.58 6.39 4.76
CA SER A 59 -0.28 7.06 4.81
C SER A 59 -0.28 8.42 4.11
N GLY A 60 -0.98 8.54 2.97
CA GLY A 60 -1.14 9.80 2.24
C GLY A 60 -1.95 10.83 3.03
N THR A 61 -3.06 10.42 3.66
CA THR A 61 -3.86 11.31 4.49
C THR A 61 -3.05 11.83 5.69
N MET A 62 -2.37 10.93 6.41
CA MET A 62 -1.50 11.33 7.53
C MET A 62 -0.32 12.20 7.04
N GLY A 63 0.22 11.89 5.88
CA GLY A 63 1.28 12.66 5.23
C GLY A 63 0.86 14.08 4.88
N ILE A 64 -0.35 14.28 4.32
CA ILE A 64 -0.90 15.63 4.08
C ILE A 64 -1.07 16.37 5.39
N LEU A 65 -1.71 15.79 6.38
CA LEU A 65 -1.99 16.45 7.65
C LEU A 65 -0.72 16.89 8.36
N LEU A 66 0.20 15.95 8.57
CA LEU A 66 1.46 16.24 9.27
C LEU A 66 2.37 17.14 8.43
N GLY A 67 2.52 16.88 7.12
CA GLY A 67 3.37 17.66 6.23
C GLY A 67 2.89 19.09 6.02
N ALA A 68 1.55 19.30 5.92
CA ALA A 68 0.98 20.64 5.81
C ALA A 68 1.21 21.46 7.08
N VAL A 69 0.97 20.86 8.25
CA VAL A 69 1.15 21.55 9.53
C VAL A 69 2.63 21.87 9.77
N THR A 70 3.52 20.91 9.60
CA THR A 70 4.97 21.12 9.79
C THR A 70 5.56 22.09 8.77
N GLY A 71 5.21 21.94 7.49
CA GLY A 71 5.71 22.81 6.42
C GLY A 71 5.21 24.26 6.51
N TYR A 72 3.96 24.47 7.00
CA TYR A 72 3.41 25.81 7.10
C TYR A 72 3.82 26.53 8.39
N PHE A 73 3.71 25.88 9.54
CA PHE A 73 3.99 26.51 10.84
C PHE A 73 5.47 26.46 11.21
N GLY A 74 6.17 25.38 10.89
CA GLY A 74 7.58 25.18 11.26
C GLY A 74 7.80 25.06 12.77
N GLY A 75 8.99 25.47 13.24
CA GLY A 75 9.33 25.55 14.66
C GLY A 75 9.47 24.17 15.33
N LEU A 76 9.22 24.10 16.64
CA LEU A 76 9.39 22.90 17.46
C LEU A 76 8.56 21.70 16.99
N LEU A 77 7.34 21.96 16.53
CA LEU A 77 6.46 20.90 16.04
C LEU A 77 7.03 20.25 14.77
N ASP A 78 7.57 21.06 13.88
CA ASP A 78 8.29 20.58 12.69
C ASP A 78 9.50 19.74 13.08
N GLU A 79 10.31 20.22 14.02
CA GLU A 79 11.48 19.49 14.48
C GLU A 79 11.12 18.12 15.08
N ILE A 80 10.11 18.04 15.95
CA ILE A 80 9.66 16.78 16.56
C ILE A 80 9.18 15.80 15.49
N VAL A 81 8.27 16.24 14.61
CA VAL A 81 7.74 15.37 13.55
C VAL A 81 8.84 14.88 12.62
N MET A 82 9.77 15.76 12.25
CA MET A 82 10.90 15.37 11.39
C MET A 82 11.84 14.39 12.08
N ARG A 83 12.11 14.53 13.38
CA ARG A 83 12.89 13.54 14.15
C ARG A 83 12.23 12.17 14.17
N ILE A 84 10.90 12.13 14.35
CA ILE A 84 10.14 10.85 14.31
C ILE A 84 10.21 10.25 12.90
N THR A 85 9.99 11.04 11.86
CA THR A 85 10.05 10.56 10.48
C THR A 85 11.45 10.09 10.09
N ASP A 86 12.49 10.73 10.59
CA ASP A 86 13.88 10.32 10.38
C ASP A 86 14.19 9.01 11.11
N ALA A 87 13.71 8.85 12.33
CA ALA A 87 13.85 7.59 13.08
C ALA A 87 13.18 6.42 12.35
N VAL A 88 11.95 6.61 11.84
CA VAL A 88 11.25 5.57 11.05
C VAL A 88 12.00 5.23 9.77
N ASN A 89 12.49 6.24 9.03
CA ASN A 89 13.25 6.04 7.79
C ASN A 89 14.67 5.51 8.00
N GLY A 90 15.18 5.54 9.24
CA GLY A 90 16.47 4.95 9.61
C GLY A 90 16.48 3.42 9.55
N PHE A 91 15.30 2.80 9.51
CA PHE A 91 15.16 1.35 9.37
C PHE A 91 14.78 0.97 7.93
N PRO A 92 15.30 -0.16 7.42
CA PRO A 92 14.78 -0.73 6.19
C PRO A 92 13.27 -0.99 6.32
N SER A 93 12.48 -0.48 5.38
CA SER A 93 11.00 -0.48 5.46
C SER A 93 10.41 -1.88 5.67
N ILE A 94 10.96 -2.89 4.99
CA ILE A 94 10.53 -4.29 5.13
C ILE A 94 10.79 -4.79 6.56
N LEU A 95 11.98 -4.53 7.12
CA LEU A 95 12.32 -4.99 8.47
C LEU A 95 11.46 -4.31 9.52
N LEU A 96 11.22 -3.01 9.40
CA LEU A 96 10.35 -2.30 10.33
C LEU A 96 8.90 -2.82 10.25
N THR A 97 8.41 -3.09 9.04
CA THR A 97 7.08 -3.68 8.84
C THR A 97 6.98 -5.06 9.50
N LEU A 98 8.03 -5.90 9.35
CA LEU A 98 8.12 -7.20 10.03
C LEU A 98 8.01 -7.09 11.55
N VAL A 99 8.75 -6.15 12.14
CA VAL A 99 8.71 -5.90 13.59
C VAL A 99 7.31 -5.48 14.02
N ILE A 100 6.68 -4.56 13.30
CA ILE A 100 5.32 -4.10 13.63
C ILE A 100 4.32 -5.25 13.54
N ILE A 101 4.37 -6.07 12.46
CA ILE A 101 3.46 -7.21 12.30
C ILE A 101 3.73 -8.28 13.36
N SER A 102 4.97 -8.50 13.77
CA SER A 102 5.28 -9.46 14.84
C SER A 102 4.65 -9.08 16.17
N LEU A 103 4.45 -7.78 16.43
CA LEU A 103 3.78 -7.28 17.64
C LEU A 103 2.25 -7.27 17.51
N LEU A 104 1.72 -6.94 16.33
CA LEU A 104 0.28 -6.82 16.09
C LEU A 104 -0.38 -8.16 15.72
N GLY A 105 0.41 -9.15 15.28
CA GLY A 105 -0.06 -10.38 14.67
C GLY A 105 -0.23 -10.27 13.16
N THR A 106 -0.38 -11.42 12.48
CA THR A 106 -0.61 -11.51 11.04
C THR A 106 -2.05 -11.15 10.67
N GLY A 107 -2.27 -10.73 9.43
CA GLY A 107 -3.61 -10.45 8.90
C GLY A 107 -3.70 -9.14 8.14
N LYS A 108 -4.71 -9.03 7.26
CA LYS A 108 -4.90 -7.90 6.35
C LYS A 108 -4.88 -6.53 7.05
N GLN A 109 -5.58 -6.40 8.18
CA GLN A 109 -5.68 -5.14 8.91
C GLN A 109 -4.33 -4.70 9.47
N ASN A 110 -3.59 -5.65 10.04
CA ASN A 110 -2.29 -5.38 10.63
C ASN A 110 -1.24 -5.05 9.57
N VAL A 111 -1.31 -5.68 8.40
CA VAL A 111 -0.48 -5.33 7.23
C VAL A 111 -0.77 -3.91 6.76
N ILE A 112 -2.05 -3.51 6.66
CA ILE A 112 -2.44 -2.15 6.27
C ILE A 112 -1.89 -1.13 7.26
N LEU A 113 -2.03 -1.38 8.56
CA LEU A 113 -1.51 -0.49 9.61
C LEU A 113 0.01 -0.41 9.58
N ALA A 114 0.70 -1.55 9.53
CA ALA A 114 2.15 -1.61 9.55
C ALA A 114 2.78 -0.89 8.34
N LEU A 115 2.36 -1.24 7.13
CA LEU A 115 2.82 -0.58 5.90
C LEU A 115 2.40 0.88 5.86
N GLY A 116 1.18 1.19 6.31
CA GLY A 116 0.68 2.55 6.38
C GLY A 116 1.56 3.44 7.26
N ILE A 117 1.94 2.99 8.45
CA ILE A 117 2.84 3.71 9.37
C ILE A 117 4.21 3.91 8.73
N VAL A 118 4.78 2.86 8.14
CA VAL A 118 6.11 2.90 7.52
C VAL A 118 6.17 3.85 6.32
N PHE A 119 5.05 4.07 5.61
CA PHE A 119 5.00 4.94 4.43
C PHE A 119 4.68 6.41 4.75
N ILE A 120 4.15 6.73 5.95
CA ILE A 120 3.85 8.11 6.38
C ILE A 120 5.05 9.06 6.16
N PRO A 121 6.29 8.75 6.57
CA PRO A 121 7.43 9.66 6.44
C PRO A 121 7.68 10.16 5.03
N SER A 122 7.50 9.29 4.02
CA SER A 122 7.70 9.65 2.61
C SER A 122 6.73 10.75 2.17
N TYR A 123 5.44 10.61 2.52
CA TYR A 123 4.43 11.61 2.20
C TYR A 123 4.60 12.90 3.01
N VAL A 124 4.94 12.79 4.30
CA VAL A 124 5.22 13.97 5.16
C VAL A 124 6.31 14.81 4.56
N ARG A 125 7.43 14.23 4.14
CA ARG A 125 8.57 14.97 3.55
C ARG A 125 8.20 15.69 2.26
N ILE A 126 7.47 15.04 1.36
CA ILE A 126 7.03 15.62 0.08
C ILE A 126 6.11 16.81 0.34
N VAL A 127 5.05 16.59 1.11
CA VAL A 127 4.05 17.62 1.41
C VAL A 127 4.68 18.78 2.17
N ARG A 128 5.48 18.50 3.20
CA ARG A 128 6.22 19.52 3.95
C ARG A 128 7.09 20.38 3.05
N GLY A 129 7.88 19.75 2.17
CA GLY A 129 8.75 20.48 1.23
C GLY A 129 7.98 21.43 0.33
N GLU A 130 6.84 20.97 -0.23
CA GLU A 130 5.98 21.80 -1.06
C GLU A 130 5.33 22.96 -0.27
N PHE A 131 4.88 22.70 0.96
CA PHE A 131 4.32 23.75 1.82
C PHE A 131 5.37 24.79 2.19
N MET A 132 6.59 24.40 2.50
CA MET A 132 7.70 25.33 2.77
C MET A 132 8.01 26.20 1.54
N ARG A 133 8.06 25.59 0.35
CA ARG A 133 8.30 26.30 -0.90
C ARG A 133 7.23 27.35 -1.19
N LEU A 134 5.95 26.98 -1.02
CA LEU A 134 4.82 27.84 -1.38
C LEU A 134 4.49 28.88 -0.33
N ARG A 135 4.72 28.63 0.97
CA ARG A 135 4.38 29.58 2.04
C ARG A 135 5.08 30.95 1.89
N ASP A 136 6.24 30.97 1.22
CA ASP A 136 7.05 32.17 1.01
C ASP A 136 6.85 32.76 -0.40
N ALA A 137 5.96 32.21 -1.22
CA ALA A 137 5.63 32.71 -2.54
C ALA A 137 4.92 34.08 -2.48
N ASP A 138 5.15 34.93 -3.49
CA ASP A 138 4.65 36.31 -3.50
C ASP A 138 3.12 36.42 -3.41
N TYR A 139 2.39 35.51 -4.04
CA TYR A 139 0.92 35.51 -3.94
C TYR A 139 0.43 35.19 -2.52
N ILE A 140 1.14 34.37 -1.77
CA ILE A 140 0.84 34.09 -0.35
C ILE A 140 1.19 35.29 0.53
N ARG A 141 2.32 35.93 0.27
CA ARG A 141 2.69 37.17 0.97
C ARG A 141 1.66 38.28 0.75
N ARG A 142 1.18 38.47 -0.49
CA ARG A 142 0.09 39.40 -0.81
C ARG A 142 -1.22 39.03 -0.08
N ALA A 143 -1.61 37.76 -0.07
CA ALA A 143 -2.80 37.29 0.64
C ALA A 143 -2.71 37.61 2.15
N ARG A 144 -1.55 37.42 2.77
CA ARG A 144 -1.33 37.79 4.18
C ARG A 144 -1.46 39.28 4.42
N LEU A 145 -0.90 40.12 3.53
CA LEU A 145 -1.02 41.59 3.62
C LEU A 145 -2.48 42.05 3.50
N MET A 146 -3.29 41.35 2.72
CA MET A 146 -4.74 41.59 2.61
C MET A 146 -5.56 41.02 3.79
N GLY A 147 -4.92 40.49 4.84
CA GLY A 147 -5.60 40.00 6.04
C GLY A 147 -6.20 38.60 5.92
N VAL A 148 -5.83 37.82 4.89
CA VAL A 148 -6.33 36.43 4.75
C VAL A 148 -5.82 35.55 5.89
N GLY A 149 -6.72 34.89 6.61
CA GLY A 149 -6.40 34.05 7.75
C GLY A 149 -5.52 32.83 7.38
N ARG A 150 -4.68 32.39 8.31
CA ARG A 150 -3.70 31.31 8.11
C ARG A 150 -4.33 29.99 7.63
N ILE A 151 -5.46 29.59 8.20
CA ILE A 151 -6.18 28.36 7.82
C ILE A 151 -6.67 28.44 6.38
N ARG A 152 -7.20 29.60 5.97
CA ARG A 152 -7.66 29.81 4.59
C ARG A 152 -6.48 29.77 3.61
N ILE A 153 -5.34 30.34 3.96
CA ILE A 153 -4.12 30.26 3.15
C ILE A 153 -3.73 28.78 2.96
N LEU A 154 -3.70 28.01 4.02
CA LEU A 154 -3.30 26.59 3.99
C LEU A 154 -4.21 25.75 3.09
N PHE A 155 -5.52 25.80 3.29
CA PHE A 155 -6.46 24.92 2.60
C PHE A 155 -6.90 25.43 1.22
N VAL A 156 -6.96 26.76 1.01
CA VAL A 156 -7.49 27.33 -0.24
C VAL A 156 -6.38 27.78 -1.19
N HIS A 157 -5.24 28.20 -0.67
CA HIS A 157 -4.17 28.75 -1.52
C HIS A 157 -2.97 27.82 -1.68
N ILE A 158 -2.59 27.02 -0.67
CA ILE A 158 -1.42 26.15 -0.77
C ILE A 158 -1.83 24.74 -1.17
N LEU A 159 -2.74 24.11 -0.43
CA LEU A 159 -3.13 22.70 -0.62
C LEU A 159 -3.54 22.36 -2.07
N PRO A 160 -4.36 23.16 -2.77
CA PRO A 160 -4.70 22.86 -4.17
C PRO A 160 -3.50 22.92 -5.12
N ASN A 161 -2.53 23.78 -4.83
CA ASN A 161 -1.35 23.96 -5.68
C ASN A 161 -0.31 22.83 -5.55
N ILE A 162 -0.32 22.08 -4.46
CA ILE A 162 0.56 20.91 -4.29
C ILE A 162 -0.07 19.62 -4.79
N PHE A 163 -1.35 19.64 -5.18
CA PHE A 163 -2.13 18.44 -5.48
C PHE A 163 -1.53 17.63 -6.63
N SER A 164 -0.94 18.28 -7.64
CA SER A 164 -0.27 17.59 -8.75
C SER A 164 0.96 16.79 -8.29
N VAL A 165 1.80 17.39 -7.45
CA VAL A 165 2.99 16.72 -6.90
C VAL A 165 2.58 15.62 -5.93
N PHE A 166 1.56 15.87 -5.11
CA PHE A 166 1.01 14.87 -4.19
C PHE A 166 0.45 13.65 -4.94
N TRP A 167 -0.35 13.85 -6.01
CA TRP A 167 -0.88 12.76 -6.82
C TRP A 167 0.23 11.93 -7.49
N ALA A 168 1.27 12.57 -8.00
CA ALA A 168 2.42 11.85 -8.52
C ALA A 168 3.07 10.95 -7.46
N SER A 169 3.22 11.47 -6.24
CA SER A 169 3.75 10.68 -5.12
C SER A 169 2.82 9.56 -4.68
N VAL A 170 1.50 9.76 -4.76
CA VAL A 170 0.48 8.72 -4.49
C VAL A 170 0.61 7.56 -5.47
N MET A 171 0.80 7.83 -6.77
CA MET A 171 0.98 6.77 -7.78
C MET A 171 2.25 5.95 -7.53
N ILE A 172 3.36 6.61 -7.22
CA ILE A 172 4.62 5.93 -6.86
C ILE A 172 4.43 5.11 -5.58
N GLY A 173 3.81 5.69 -4.57
CA GLY A 173 3.52 5.02 -3.30
C GLY A 173 2.60 3.82 -3.46
N PHE A 174 1.61 3.89 -4.35
CA PHE A 174 0.72 2.78 -4.66
C PHE A 174 1.47 1.58 -5.26
N ASN A 175 2.37 1.84 -6.22
CA ASN A 175 3.23 0.80 -6.77
C ASN A 175 4.10 0.14 -5.69
N ASN A 176 4.75 0.96 -4.83
CA ASN A 176 5.56 0.47 -3.73
C ASN A 176 4.73 -0.32 -2.70
N ALA A 177 3.49 0.08 -2.44
CA ALA A 177 2.59 -0.63 -1.54
C ALA A 177 2.18 -2.01 -2.07
N ILE A 178 1.95 -2.15 -3.39
CA ILE A 178 1.70 -3.44 -4.04
C ILE A 178 2.90 -4.37 -3.84
N LEU A 179 4.10 -3.89 -4.12
CA LEU A 179 5.32 -4.69 -3.97
C LEU A 179 5.57 -5.07 -2.50
N ALA A 180 5.37 -4.14 -1.57
CA ALA A 180 5.55 -4.40 -0.15
C ALA A 180 4.52 -5.40 0.39
N GLU A 181 3.23 -5.24 0.06
CA GLU A 181 2.18 -6.20 0.44
C GLU A 181 2.48 -7.59 -0.11
N SER A 182 2.80 -7.68 -1.41
CA SER A 182 3.11 -8.96 -2.04
C SER A 182 4.33 -9.63 -1.41
N SER A 183 5.36 -8.86 -1.05
CA SER A 183 6.54 -9.37 -0.35
C SER A 183 6.20 -9.91 1.04
N MET A 184 5.36 -9.17 1.82
CA MET A 184 4.92 -9.62 3.15
C MET A 184 4.07 -10.90 3.05
N SER A 185 3.15 -10.96 2.08
CA SER A 185 2.32 -12.13 1.84
C SER A 185 3.13 -13.32 1.34
N TYR A 186 4.14 -13.10 0.50
CA TYR A 186 5.09 -14.13 0.08
C TYR A 186 5.88 -14.73 1.25
N LEU A 187 6.27 -13.90 2.22
CA LEU A 187 6.96 -14.36 3.44
C LEU A 187 6.02 -15.03 4.46
N GLY A 188 4.72 -15.12 4.17
CA GLY A 188 3.72 -15.77 5.02
C GLY A 188 3.24 -14.95 6.22
N ILE A 189 3.58 -13.66 6.27
CA ILE A 189 3.19 -12.73 7.34
C ILE A 189 2.16 -11.68 6.91
N GLY A 190 1.73 -11.75 5.64
CA GLY A 190 0.75 -10.86 5.04
C GLY A 190 -0.69 -11.34 5.22
N VAL A 191 -1.33 -11.61 4.11
CA VAL A 191 -2.71 -12.13 4.05
C VAL A 191 -2.73 -13.60 4.47
N ASN A 192 -3.60 -13.94 5.40
CA ASN A 192 -3.72 -15.32 5.88
C ASN A 192 -4.68 -16.16 5.02
N PRO A 193 -4.42 -17.48 4.85
CA PRO A 193 -5.41 -18.40 4.31
C PRO A 193 -6.74 -18.34 5.11
N PRO A 194 -7.90 -18.57 4.46
CA PRO A 194 -8.09 -19.05 3.09
C PRO A 194 -8.05 -17.95 2.02
N ASP A 195 -7.85 -16.70 2.41
CA ASP A 195 -7.79 -15.58 1.48
C ASP A 195 -6.61 -15.70 0.50
N ALA A 196 -6.87 -15.31 -0.76
CA ALA A 196 -5.84 -15.26 -1.78
C ALA A 196 -5.21 -13.87 -1.83
N SER A 197 -3.88 -13.81 -1.95
CA SER A 197 -3.10 -12.65 -2.40
C SER A 197 -2.06 -13.12 -3.41
N LEU A 198 -1.55 -12.21 -4.23
CA LEU A 198 -0.56 -12.57 -5.25
C LEU A 198 0.72 -13.13 -4.61
N GLY A 199 1.16 -12.54 -3.49
CA GLY A 199 2.35 -12.99 -2.78
C GLY A 199 2.21 -14.41 -2.21
N ASN A 200 1.09 -14.72 -1.56
CA ASN A 200 0.83 -16.06 -1.01
C ASN A 200 0.75 -17.11 -2.12
N MET A 201 0.06 -16.78 -3.23
CA MET A 201 -0.06 -17.70 -4.35
C MET A 201 1.32 -18.03 -4.96
N LEU A 202 2.19 -17.02 -5.09
CA LEU A 202 3.54 -17.22 -5.57
C LEU A 202 4.38 -18.06 -4.60
N SER A 203 4.23 -17.83 -3.29
CA SER A 203 4.90 -18.61 -2.24
C SER A 203 4.47 -20.06 -2.27
N ASP A 204 3.17 -20.33 -2.38
CA ASP A 204 2.63 -21.69 -2.47
C ASP A 204 3.11 -22.41 -3.74
N ALA A 205 3.18 -21.68 -4.86
CA ALA A 205 3.48 -22.24 -6.18
C ALA A 205 4.97 -22.55 -6.43
N GLN A 206 5.90 -21.84 -5.75
CA GLN A 206 7.34 -22.01 -5.99
C GLN A 206 7.85 -23.45 -5.83
N GLY A 207 7.26 -24.21 -4.89
CA GLY A 207 7.61 -25.60 -4.65
C GLY A 207 7.22 -26.56 -5.79
N TYR A 208 6.35 -26.12 -6.70
CA TYR A 208 5.78 -26.93 -7.78
C TYR A 208 6.23 -26.49 -9.17
N LEU A 209 7.26 -25.64 -9.26
CA LEU A 209 7.76 -25.09 -10.53
C LEU A 209 8.11 -26.18 -11.56
N GLN A 210 8.64 -27.31 -11.11
CA GLN A 210 9.03 -28.42 -11.99
C GLN A 210 7.86 -29.36 -12.33
N SER A 211 6.90 -29.54 -11.41
CA SER A 211 5.80 -30.49 -11.57
C SER A 211 4.54 -29.85 -12.15
N ALA A 212 4.29 -28.60 -11.86
CA ALA A 212 3.10 -27.85 -12.29
C ALA A 212 3.47 -26.38 -12.58
N PRO A 213 4.23 -26.09 -13.65
CA PRO A 213 4.75 -24.75 -13.94
C PRO A 213 3.65 -23.70 -14.14
N TRP A 214 2.45 -24.10 -14.56
CA TRP A 214 1.31 -23.18 -14.70
C TRP A 214 0.90 -22.53 -13.38
N CYS A 215 1.18 -23.13 -12.23
CA CYS A 215 0.89 -22.51 -10.93
C CYS A 215 1.73 -21.25 -10.68
N VAL A 216 2.91 -21.14 -11.28
CA VAL A 216 3.83 -19.99 -11.14
C VAL A 216 3.67 -18.99 -12.28
N LEU A 217 3.35 -19.48 -13.49
CA LEU A 217 3.28 -18.66 -14.70
C LEU A 217 1.92 -17.96 -14.92
N ALA A 218 0.91 -18.36 -14.16
CA ALA A 218 -0.41 -17.75 -14.18
C ALA A 218 -0.44 -16.44 -13.39
#